data_3f4706b9f31598ed02800fa014c6f9c9
#
_entry.id   3f4706b9f31598ed02800fa014c6f9c9
#
_cell.length_a   1.000
_cell.length_b   1.000
_cell.length_c   1.000
_cell.angle_alpha   90.00
_cell.angle_beta   90.00
_cell.angle_gamma   90.00
#
_symmetry.space_group_name_H-M   'P 1'
#
loop_
_entity.id
_entity.type
_entity.pdbx_description
1 polymer ?
#
loop_
_entity_poly.entity_id
_entity_poly.type
_entity_poly.pdbx_seq_one_letter_code
_entity_poly.pdbx_strand_id
1 'polypeptide(L)'
;LGDVYKRQVYGVLMIDDEIAAGFGRTGKLFAIEHAGISPDILCTSKGLTAGYMPMSLAITTDKVYDAFYDDYGTHKAFVHSHTYAGNPMGCAIALTVLKIMKRDHILEKVNENGIYLHDKLMKALGNHRHVGEIRHIGLINAIELVENKETKKAFDPKKRIGWHIFRSCLLYTSPSPR
;
A
#
# COMPACT_ATOMS: atom_id res chain seq x y z
N LEU A 1 -6.56 -15.76 5.50
CA LEU A 1 -7.40 -16.25 6.62
C LEU A 1 -6.67 -17.24 7.53
N GLY A 2 -5.86 -18.17 6.99
CA GLY A 2 -5.11 -19.15 7.79
C GLY A 2 -4.14 -18.53 8.79
N ASP A 3 -3.43 -17.48 8.41
CA ASP A 3 -2.46 -16.81 9.27
C ASP A 3 -3.13 -15.98 10.38
N VAL A 4 -4.28 -15.36 10.08
CA VAL A 4 -5.08 -14.63 11.08
C VAL A 4 -5.56 -15.57 12.18
N TYR A 5 -6.06 -16.75 11.82
CA TYR A 5 -6.48 -17.77 12.77
C TYR A 5 -5.30 -18.26 13.64
N LYS A 6 -4.17 -18.60 13.01
CA LYS A 6 -2.97 -19.04 13.73
C LYS A 6 -2.50 -18.01 14.74
N ARG A 7 -2.40 -16.72 14.37
CA ARG A 7 -1.97 -15.67 15.30
C ARG A 7 -2.88 -15.58 16.53
N GLN A 8 -4.20 -15.70 16.32
CA GLN A 8 -5.16 -15.66 17.43
C GLN A 8 -4.95 -16.81 18.42
N VAL A 9 -4.72 -18.03 17.90
CA VAL A 9 -4.46 -19.22 18.73
C VAL A 9 -3.18 -19.07 19.54
N TYR A 10 -2.13 -18.48 18.98
CA TYR A 10 -0.83 -18.33 19.65
C TYR A 10 -0.61 -16.96 20.30
N GLY A 11 -1.60 -16.06 20.26
CA GLY A 11 -1.50 -14.73 20.87
C GLY A 11 -0.44 -13.82 20.23
N VAL A 12 -0.07 -14.06 18.96
CA VAL A 12 0.93 -13.29 18.24
C VAL A 12 0.32 -11.97 17.76
N LEU A 13 1.02 -10.85 18.00
CA LEU A 13 0.62 -9.54 17.51
C LEU A 13 0.75 -9.46 15.99
N MET A 14 -0.21 -8.76 15.36
CA MET A 14 -0.21 -8.51 13.93
C MET A 14 0.21 -7.07 13.64
N ILE A 15 1.26 -6.91 12.85
CA ILE A 15 1.68 -5.62 12.30
C ILE A 15 1.25 -5.58 10.84
N ASP A 16 0.53 -4.53 10.45
CA ASP A 16 0.12 -4.28 9.08
C ASP A 16 0.84 -3.06 8.51
N ASP A 17 1.54 -3.28 7.40
CA ASP A 17 2.28 -2.23 6.71
C ASP A 17 1.44 -1.65 5.56
N GLU A 18 0.73 -0.58 5.86
CA GLU A 18 -0.08 0.20 4.91
C GLU A 18 0.66 1.42 4.32
N ILE A 19 1.99 1.45 4.44
CA ILE A 19 2.80 2.57 3.95
C ILE A 19 2.60 2.81 2.45
N ALA A 20 2.45 1.74 1.66
CA ALA A 20 2.25 1.83 0.21
C ALA A 20 0.81 1.61 -0.23
N ALA A 21 0.04 0.81 0.51
CA ALA A 21 -1.32 0.38 0.15
C ALA A 21 -2.40 1.30 0.72
N GLY A 22 -2.12 1.97 1.84
CA GLY A 22 -3.07 2.84 2.51
C GLY A 22 -3.45 4.10 1.73
N PHE A 23 -4.39 4.82 2.30
CA PHE A 23 -4.96 6.07 1.78
C PHE A 23 -5.59 5.94 0.38
N GLY A 24 -6.36 4.87 0.20
CA GLY A 24 -7.25 4.73 -0.93
C GLY A 24 -6.70 3.97 -2.14
N ARG A 25 -5.43 3.57 -2.16
CA ARG A 25 -4.82 2.94 -3.33
C ARG A 25 -5.54 1.67 -3.80
N THR A 26 -6.11 0.91 -2.86
CA THR A 26 -6.87 -0.33 -3.16
C THR A 26 -8.38 -0.13 -3.26
N GLY A 27 -8.88 1.13 -3.18
CA GLY A 27 -10.31 1.43 -3.17
C GLY A 27 -10.96 1.40 -1.78
N LYS A 28 -10.20 1.05 -0.75
CA LYS A 28 -10.53 1.21 0.67
C LYS A 28 -9.53 2.18 1.30
N LEU A 29 -9.85 2.77 2.47
CA LEU A 29 -8.91 3.66 3.14
C LEU A 29 -7.62 2.91 3.47
N PHE A 30 -7.74 1.69 3.99
CA PHE A 30 -6.64 0.75 4.23
C PHE A 30 -6.91 -0.58 3.53
N ALA A 31 -5.87 -1.20 2.98
CA ALA A 31 -6.00 -2.46 2.24
C ALA A 31 -6.50 -3.61 3.13
N ILE A 32 -6.15 -3.63 4.40
CA ILE A 32 -6.58 -4.64 5.37
C ILE A 32 -8.11 -4.73 5.51
N GLU A 33 -8.83 -3.65 5.20
CA GLU A 33 -10.30 -3.63 5.22
C GLU A 33 -10.93 -4.64 4.23
N HIS A 34 -10.21 -5.00 3.15
CA HIS A 34 -10.68 -6.04 2.23
C HIS A 34 -10.73 -7.43 2.88
N ALA A 35 -9.91 -7.65 3.89
CA ALA A 35 -9.90 -8.90 4.66
C ALA A 35 -10.88 -8.90 5.83
N GLY A 36 -11.48 -7.74 6.18
CA GLY A 36 -12.41 -7.59 7.30
C GLY A 36 -11.76 -7.86 8.67
N ILE A 37 -10.47 -7.56 8.82
CA ILE A 37 -9.70 -7.77 10.05
C ILE A 37 -9.08 -6.45 10.52
N SER A 38 -8.68 -6.41 11.79
CA SER A 38 -7.94 -5.28 12.36
C SER A 38 -6.58 -5.74 12.88
N PRO A 39 -5.49 -5.01 12.60
CA PRO A 39 -4.18 -5.31 13.13
C PRO A 39 -4.05 -4.85 14.59
N ASP A 40 -3.03 -5.32 15.29
CA ASP A 40 -2.63 -4.79 16.60
C ASP A 40 -1.78 -3.52 16.44
N ILE A 41 -1.01 -3.44 15.34
CA ILE A 41 -0.19 -2.27 14.97
C ILE A 41 -0.38 -2.00 13.48
N LEU A 42 -0.74 -0.76 13.13
CA LEU A 42 -0.90 -0.28 11.75
C LEU A 42 0.17 0.75 11.45
N CYS A 43 1.00 0.50 10.43
CA CYS A 43 2.03 1.42 9.98
C CYS A 43 1.58 2.18 8.74
N THR A 44 1.61 3.51 8.76
CA THR A 44 1.20 4.35 7.63
C THR A 44 2.21 5.45 7.32
N SER A 45 2.28 5.88 6.06
CA SER A 45 3.12 6.98 5.60
C SER A 45 2.64 7.47 4.22
N LYS A 46 3.51 7.88 3.33
CA LYS A 46 3.28 8.28 1.92
C LYS A 46 1.96 9.02 1.68
N GLY A 47 0.86 8.29 1.47
CA GLY A 47 -0.49 8.84 1.24
C GLY A 47 -1.00 9.70 2.38
N LEU A 48 -0.53 9.51 3.61
CA LEU A 48 -0.90 10.28 4.79
C LEU A 48 -0.75 11.79 4.57
N THR A 49 0.29 12.22 3.89
CA THR A 49 0.58 13.63 3.59
C THR A 49 0.53 13.94 2.09
N ALA A 50 0.11 13.00 1.25
CA ALA A 50 0.11 13.11 -0.21
C ALA A 50 1.47 13.56 -0.79
N GLY A 51 2.58 13.28 -0.10
CA GLY A 51 3.94 13.60 -0.52
C GLY A 51 4.40 15.04 -0.19
N TYR A 52 3.58 15.86 0.43
CA TYR A 52 3.95 17.26 0.77
C TYR A 52 4.92 17.36 1.95
N MET A 53 4.88 16.41 2.89
CA MET A 53 5.74 16.39 4.07
C MET A 53 6.11 14.95 4.43
N PRO A 54 7.37 14.64 4.77
CA PRO A 54 7.72 13.33 5.30
C PRO A 54 7.08 13.15 6.68
N MET A 55 6.21 12.13 6.79
CA MET A 55 5.53 11.76 8.02
C MET A 55 5.14 10.29 7.98
N SER A 56 5.22 9.64 9.12
CA SER A 56 4.72 8.28 9.32
C SER A 56 4.02 8.17 10.67
N LEU A 57 3.10 7.20 10.77
CA LEU A 57 2.42 6.87 12.01
C LEU A 57 2.55 5.36 12.25
N ALA A 58 2.75 4.98 13.51
CA ALA A 58 2.50 3.65 14.02
C ALA A 58 1.31 3.75 14.98
N ILE A 59 0.17 3.23 14.56
CA ILE A 59 -1.09 3.25 15.31
C ILE A 59 -1.23 1.91 15.99
N THR A 60 -1.52 1.91 17.29
CA THR A 60 -1.59 0.68 18.08
C THR A 60 -2.93 0.56 18.78
N THR A 61 -3.27 -0.66 19.19
CA THR A 61 -4.37 -0.90 20.13
C THR A 61 -3.98 -0.47 21.54
N ASP A 62 -4.99 -0.22 22.41
CA ASP A 62 -4.77 0.08 23.81
C ASP A 62 -3.96 -1.01 24.51
N LYS A 63 -4.18 -2.27 24.18
CA LYS A 63 -3.42 -3.42 24.71
C LYS A 63 -1.91 -3.27 24.50
N VAL A 64 -1.50 -2.77 23.32
CA VAL A 64 -0.07 -2.55 23.02
C VAL A 64 0.43 -1.31 23.74
N TYR A 65 -0.38 -0.24 23.76
CA TYR A 65 -0.05 1.00 24.47
C TYR A 65 0.13 0.78 25.98
N ASP A 66 -0.79 0.09 26.61
CA ASP A 66 -0.77 -0.16 28.08
C ASP A 66 0.44 -0.97 28.53
N ALA A 67 1.05 -1.76 27.64
CA ALA A 67 2.29 -2.48 27.94
C ALA A 67 3.48 -1.54 28.23
N PHE A 68 3.41 -0.29 27.75
CA PHE A 68 4.43 0.73 27.90
C PHE A 68 4.00 1.88 28.82
N TYR A 69 2.73 1.90 29.24
CA TYR A 69 2.18 2.96 30.08
C TYR A 69 2.15 2.51 31.53
N ASP A 70 3.02 3.10 32.36
CA ASP A 70 3.14 2.77 33.78
C ASP A 70 3.84 3.92 34.51
N ASP A 71 3.97 3.82 35.83
CA ASP A 71 4.72 4.78 36.63
C ASP A 71 6.18 4.86 36.21
N TYR A 72 6.77 6.06 36.28
CA TYR A 72 8.14 6.33 35.86
C TYR A 72 9.18 5.35 36.43
N GLY A 73 9.01 4.93 37.68
CA GLY A 73 9.92 4.01 38.37
C GLY A 73 9.93 2.57 37.85
N THR A 74 8.97 2.20 37.01
CA THR A 74 8.88 0.83 36.45
C THR A 74 9.75 0.61 35.21
N HIS A 75 10.29 1.68 34.62
CA HIS A 75 11.11 1.68 33.41
C HIS A 75 10.46 0.99 32.19
N LYS A 76 9.12 0.97 32.10
CA LYS A 76 8.39 0.39 30.96
C LYS A 76 8.19 1.32 29.77
N ALA A 77 8.56 2.59 29.90
CA ALA A 77 8.33 3.58 28.85
C ALA A 77 8.96 3.17 27.51
N PHE A 78 8.18 3.29 26.43
CA PHE A 78 8.68 3.13 25.07
C PHE A 78 9.55 4.32 24.67
N VAL A 79 10.84 4.20 24.94
CA VAL A 79 11.82 5.28 24.72
C VAL A 79 12.26 5.29 23.25
N HIS A 80 11.32 5.62 22.35
CA HIS A 80 11.58 5.77 20.92
C HIS A 80 11.02 7.11 20.42
N SER A 81 11.89 7.99 19.99
CA SER A 81 11.52 9.31 19.52
C SER A 81 12.60 9.89 18.62
N HIS A 82 12.25 10.89 17.85
CA HIS A 82 13.19 11.76 17.14
C HIS A 82 12.69 13.21 17.19
N THR A 83 13.59 14.15 16.89
CA THR A 83 13.36 15.59 17.04
C THR A 83 12.08 16.11 16.37
N TYR A 84 11.72 15.55 15.24
CA TYR A 84 10.55 15.97 14.45
C TYR A 84 9.28 15.16 14.71
N ALA A 85 9.28 14.29 15.73
CA ALA A 85 8.07 13.56 16.12
C ALA A 85 6.97 14.56 16.53
N GLY A 86 5.73 14.31 16.05
CA GLY A 86 4.59 15.19 16.35
C GLY A 86 4.64 16.56 15.68
N ASN A 87 5.41 16.72 14.58
CA ASN A 87 5.51 17.99 13.86
C ASN A 87 4.11 18.54 13.48
N PRO A 88 3.73 19.73 14.00
CA PRO A 88 2.39 20.27 13.78
C PRO A 88 2.07 20.57 12.31
N MET A 89 3.08 20.91 11.50
CA MET A 89 2.87 21.13 10.06
C MET A 89 2.51 19.80 9.35
N GLY A 90 3.22 18.72 9.67
CA GLY A 90 2.91 17.39 9.15
C GLY A 90 1.50 16.95 9.55
N CYS A 91 1.12 17.16 10.82
CA CYS A 91 -0.23 16.85 11.32
C CYS A 91 -1.31 17.66 10.60
N ALA A 92 -1.09 18.96 10.39
CA ALA A 92 -2.04 19.83 9.67
C ALA A 92 -2.23 19.39 8.21
N ILE A 93 -1.14 19.00 7.53
CA ILE A 93 -1.19 18.46 6.17
C ILE A 93 -1.97 17.14 6.15
N ALA A 94 -1.66 16.20 7.05
CA ALA A 94 -2.33 14.91 7.13
C ALA A 94 -3.85 15.08 7.34
N LEU A 95 -4.27 15.95 8.26
CA LEU A 95 -5.67 16.27 8.47
C LEU A 95 -6.32 16.89 7.23
N THR A 96 -5.59 17.74 6.50
CA THR A 96 -6.08 18.35 5.26
C THR A 96 -6.26 17.31 4.16
N VAL A 97 -5.32 16.37 4.02
CA VAL A 97 -5.44 15.25 3.06
C VAL A 97 -6.69 14.42 3.35
N LEU A 98 -6.92 14.04 4.60
CA LEU A 98 -8.13 13.29 4.98
C LEU A 98 -9.43 14.06 4.68
N LYS A 99 -9.45 15.38 4.93
CA LYS A 99 -10.59 16.24 4.57
C LYS A 99 -10.85 16.28 3.07
N ILE A 100 -9.77 16.41 2.26
CA ILE A 100 -9.87 16.39 0.79
C ILE A 100 -10.37 15.04 0.29
N MET A 101 -9.81 13.94 0.81
CA MET A 101 -10.24 12.58 0.44
C MET A 101 -11.75 12.39 0.65
N LYS A 102 -12.27 12.85 1.78
CA LYS A 102 -13.70 12.78 2.10
C LYS A 102 -14.52 13.72 1.22
N ARG A 103 -14.11 15.00 1.10
CA ARG A 103 -14.83 16.04 0.32
C ARG A 103 -14.98 15.65 -1.15
N ASP A 104 -13.90 15.12 -1.73
CA ASP A 104 -13.82 14.87 -3.17
C ASP A 104 -14.15 13.42 -3.54
N HIS A 105 -14.66 12.63 -2.59
CA HIS A 105 -15.05 11.24 -2.80
C HIS A 105 -13.95 10.41 -3.47
N ILE A 106 -12.71 10.50 -2.93
CA ILE A 106 -11.53 9.92 -3.58
C ILE A 106 -11.62 8.39 -3.66
N LEU A 107 -12.17 7.72 -2.63
CA LEU A 107 -12.26 6.25 -2.62
C LEU A 107 -13.21 5.74 -3.70
N GLU A 108 -14.33 6.41 -3.90
CA GLU A 108 -15.30 6.10 -4.95
C GLU A 108 -14.66 6.27 -6.34
N LYS A 109 -13.97 7.38 -6.56
CA LYS A 109 -13.23 7.65 -7.80
C LYS A 109 -12.12 6.63 -8.06
N VAL A 110 -11.43 6.18 -7.01
CA VAL A 110 -10.41 5.12 -7.14
C VAL A 110 -11.03 3.83 -7.63
N ASN A 111 -12.19 3.44 -7.10
CA ASN A 111 -12.89 2.23 -7.54
C ASN A 111 -13.34 2.33 -8.99
N GLU A 112 -13.98 3.43 -9.38
CA GLU A 112 -14.43 3.68 -10.76
C GLU A 112 -13.24 3.69 -11.75
N ASN A 113 -12.20 4.46 -11.43
CA ASN A 113 -11.00 4.56 -12.27
C ASN A 113 -10.21 3.25 -12.33
N GLY A 114 -10.23 2.47 -11.23
CA GLY A 114 -9.59 1.15 -11.17
C GLY A 114 -10.23 0.16 -12.16
N ILE A 115 -11.55 0.11 -12.20
CA ILE A 115 -12.31 -0.70 -13.17
C ILE A 115 -12.01 -0.23 -14.59
N TYR A 116 -12.10 1.09 -14.83
CA TYR A 116 -11.82 1.66 -16.15
C TYR A 116 -10.41 1.32 -16.64
N LEU A 117 -9.40 1.46 -15.79
CA LEU A 117 -8.01 1.14 -16.13
C LEU A 117 -7.85 -0.35 -16.41
N HIS A 118 -8.43 -1.21 -15.59
CA HIS A 118 -8.39 -2.66 -15.79
C HIS A 118 -9.00 -3.06 -17.14
N ASP A 119 -10.17 -2.53 -17.49
CA ASP A 119 -10.83 -2.82 -18.76
C ASP A 119 -9.99 -2.37 -19.96
N LYS A 120 -9.33 -1.21 -19.87
CA LYS A 120 -8.41 -0.74 -20.89
C LYS A 120 -7.20 -1.66 -21.05
N LEU A 121 -6.62 -2.10 -19.95
CA LEU A 121 -5.49 -3.05 -19.95
C LEU A 121 -5.91 -4.41 -20.52
N MET A 122 -7.07 -4.94 -20.13
CA MET A 122 -7.62 -6.18 -20.67
C MET A 122 -7.86 -6.08 -22.19
N LYS A 123 -8.45 -4.97 -22.65
CA LYS A 123 -8.68 -4.73 -24.08
C LYS A 123 -7.37 -4.64 -24.88
N ALA A 124 -6.35 -3.98 -24.31
CA ALA A 124 -5.08 -3.75 -25.01
C ALA A 124 -4.14 -4.97 -24.97
N LEU A 125 -4.10 -5.68 -23.83
CA LEU A 125 -3.05 -6.66 -23.54
C LEU A 125 -3.59 -8.05 -23.22
N GLY A 126 -4.89 -8.23 -22.97
CA GLY A 126 -5.47 -9.50 -22.52
C GLY A 126 -5.23 -10.65 -23.49
N ASN A 127 -5.14 -10.39 -24.80
CA ASN A 127 -4.85 -11.39 -25.82
C ASN A 127 -3.35 -11.48 -26.19
N HIS A 128 -2.48 -10.72 -25.56
CA HIS A 128 -1.06 -10.75 -25.88
C HIS A 128 -0.42 -12.06 -25.46
N ARG A 129 0.38 -12.68 -26.34
CA ARG A 129 0.98 -14.01 -26.15
C ARG A 129 1.87 -14.16 -24.93
N HIS A 130 2.42 -13.02 -24.44
CA HIS A 130 3.31 -12.98 -23.28
C HIS A 130 2.66 -12.42 -22.03
N VAL A 131 1.35 -12.23 -22.02
CA VAL A 131 0.60 -11.82 -20.83
C VAL A 131 -0.16 -13.02 -20.31
N GLY A 132 0.26 -13.54 -19.16
CA GLY A 132 -0.34 -14.67 -18.49
C GLY A 132 -1.61 -14.30 -17.74
N GLU A 133 -1.56 -13.17 -17.05
CA GLU A 133 -2.68 -12.66 -16.24
C GLU A 133 -2.59 -11.14 -16.06
N ILE A 134 -3.73 -10.50 -15.92
CA ILE A 134 -3.87 -9.10 -15.49
C ILE A 134 -4.75 -9.08 -14.25
N ARG A 135 -4.19 -8.69 -13.12
CA ARG A 135 -4.90 -8.56 -11.83
C ARG A 135 -5.00 -7.10 -11.44
N HIS A 136 -6.07 -6.74 -10.72
CA HIS A 136 -6.19 -5.41 -10.15
C HIS A 136 -6.90 -5.41 -8.80
N ILE A 137 -6.63 -4.39 -8.02
CA ILE A 137 -7.37 -3.99 -6.84
C ILE A 137 -7.28 -2.47 -6.70
N GLY A 138 -8.41 -1.77 -6.77
CA GLY A 138 -8.41 -0.31 -6.88
C GLY A 138 -7.56 0.15 -8.07
N LEU A 139 -6.60 1.05 -7.84
CA LEU A 139 -5.66 1.53 -8.87
C LEU A 139 -4.38 0.69 -9.00
N ILE A 140 -4.21 -0.34 -8.18
CA ILE A 140 -3.09 -1.26 -8.31
C ILE A 140 -3.42 -2.24 -9.43
N ASN A 141 -2.57 -2.29 -10.46
CA ASN A 141 -2.65 -3.26 -11.54
C ASN A 141 -1.34 -4.04 -11.65
N ALA A 142 -1.44 -5.33 -11.85
CA ALA A 142 -0.31 -6.23 -12.06
C ALA A 142 -0.50 -7.01 -13.34
N ILE A 143 0.50 -6.93 -14.23
CA ILE A 143 0.53 -7.68 -15.49
C ILE A 143 1.60 -8.75 -15.35
N GLU A 144 1.18 -10.00 -15.31
CA GLU A 144 2.10 -11.13 -15.23
C GLU A 144 2.63 -11.47 -16.61
N LEU A 145 3.96 -11.42 -16.76
CA LEU A 145 4.64 -11.70 -18.02
C LEU A 145 5.13 -13.15 -18.06
N VAL A 146 4.78 -13.85 -19.11
CA VAL A 146 5.10 -15.27 -19.32
C VAL A 146 5.78 -15.51 -20.67
N GLU A 147 6.67 -16.50 -20.73
CA GLU A 147 7.28 -16.94 -21.99
C GLU A 147 6.25 -17.67 -22.86
N ASN A 148 5.39 -18.48 -22.21
CA ASN A 148 4.30 -19.20 -22.86
C ASN A 148 3.02 -19.04 -22.02
N LYS A 149 1.96 -18.54 -22.66
CA LYS A 149 0.68 -18.25 -22.00
C LYS A 149 -0.09 -19.52 -21.63
N GLU A 150 -0.06 -20.55 -22.46
CA GLU A 150 -0.83 -21.79 -22.26
C GLU A 150 -0.28 -22.59 -21.07
N THR A 151 1.03 -22.72 -21.00
CA THR A 151 1.71 -23.46 -19.93
C THR A 151 2.03 -22.59 -18.70
N LYS A 152 1.77 -21.26 -18.77
CA LYS A 152 2.15 -20.26 -17.75
C LYS A 152 3.65 -20.28 -17.43
N LYS A 153 4.48 -20.73 -18.36
CA LYS A 153 5.93 -20.80 -18.18
C LYS A 153 6.50 -19.39 -18.05
N ALA A 154 7.14 -19.09 -16.94
CA ALA A 154 7.82 -17.82 -16.69
C ALA A 154 9.03 -17.64 -17.64
N PHE A 155 9.37 -16.38 -17.92
CA PHE A 155 10.64 -16.07 -18.57
C PHE A 155 11.84 -16.45 -17.68
N ASP A 156 12.96 -16.81 -18.30
CA ASP A 156 14.23 -16.92 -17.57
C ASP A 156 14.52 -15.58 -16.86
N PRO A 157 14.71 -15.56 -15.53
CA PRO A 157 15.03 -14.35 -14.78
C PRO A 157 16.21 -13.55 -15.33
N LYS A 158 17.19 -14.21 -15.94
CA LYS A 158 18.35 -13.60 -16.57
C LYS A 158 17.99 -12.67 -17.73
N LYS A 159 16.86 -12.92 -18.40
CA LYS A 159 16.34 -12.07 -19.49
C LYS A 159 15.83 -10.70 -18.98
N ARG A 160 15.55 -10.54 -17.67
CA ARG A 160 15.15 -9.28 -17.04
C ARG A 160 14.06 -8.52 -17.80
N ILE A 161 13.04 -9.23 -18.31
CA ILE A 161 12.00 -8.67 -19.22
C ILE A 161 11.29 -7.46 -18.58
N GLY A 162 10.91 -7.55 -17.31
CA GLY A 162 10.27 -6.43 -16.60
C GLY A 162 11.15 -5.18 -16.58
N TRP A 163 12.47 -5.33 -16.43
CA TRP A 163 13.40 -4.21 -16.47
C TRP A 163 13.51 -3.58 -17.87
N HIS A 164 13.49 -4.38 -18.92
CA HIS A 164 13.49 -3.86 -20.29
C HIS A 164 12.22 -3.05 -20.59
N ILE A 165 11.06 -3.53 -20.15
CA ILE A 165 9.79 -2.80 -20.26
C ILE A 165 9.87 -1.49 -19.48
N PHE A 166 10.33 -1.53 -18.22
CA PHE A 166 10.52 -0.32 -17.41
C PHE A 166 11.42 0.71 -18.11
N ARG A 167 12.57 0.28 -18.63
CA ARG A 167 13.45 1.19 -19.41
C ARG A 167 12.76 1.79 -20.62
N SER A 168 12.03 0.99 -21.38
CA SER A 168 11.28 1.49 -22.54
C SER A 168 10.23 2.52 -22.14
N CYS A 169 9.49 2.30 -21.06
CA CYS A 169 8.54 3.27 -20.53
C CYS A 169 9.23 4.60 -20.16
N LEU A 170 10.40 4.55 -19.52
CA LEU A 170 11.15 5.78 -19.15
C LEU A 170 11.55 6.61 -20.38
N LEU A 171 11.89 6.00 -21.52
CA LEU A 171 12.24 6.71 -22.73
C LEU A 171 11.06 7.49 -23.33
N TYR A 172 9.83 6.98 -23.16
CA TYR A 172 8.62 7.62 -23.70
C TYR A 172 7.95 8.61 -22.73
N THR A 173 8.15 8.45 -21.43
CA THR A 173 7.42 9.20 -20.40
C THR A 173 8.29 10.20 -19.63
N SER A 174 9.61 10.14 -19.81
CA SER A 174 10.52 11.12 -19.18
C SER A 174 10.46 12.46 -19.92
N PRO A 175 10.11 13.57 -19.24
CA PRO A 175 10.10 14.90 -19.84
C PRO A 175 11.51 15.44 -20.11
N SER A 176 12.56 14.76 -19.67
CA SER A 176 13.96 15.17 -19.88
C SER A 176 14.60 14.34 -20.98
N PRO A 177 14.94 14.93 -22.14
CA PRO A 177 15.82 14.27 -23.09
C PRO A 177 17.18 14.05 -22.43
N ARG A 178 17.65 12.82 -22.42
CA ARG A 178 19.03 12.48 -22.08
C ARG A 178 19.86 12.45 -23.31
#